data_2e5af4f3428295d0de2c3c3842982c88
#
_entry.id   2e5af4f3428295d0de2c3c3842982c88
#
_cell.length_a   1.000
_cell.length_b   1.000
_cell.length_c   1.000
_cell.angle_alpha   90.00
_cell.angle_beta   90.00
_cell.angle_gamma   90.00
#
_symmetry.space_group_name_H-M   'P 1'
#
loop_
_entity.id
_entity.type
_entity.pdbx_description
1 polymer ?
#
loop_
_entity_poly.entity_id
_entity_poly.type
_entity_poly.pdbx_seq_one_letter_code
_entity_poly.pdbx_strand_id
1 'polypeptide(L)'
;MLRSHSLTLLLLAVSCGPTKPAPSADILAEARHQLEARGQTDQAVREGFGVGGVIDSAQTISMMRTDSANTIWLKEYVARWGWPTSQQIGEEAVDAAFLIVQHAVHDTTFMRAMLPAVEAAYRRGDLKGGSVAMLTDRVEVKAGHLQIYGTQLSLRNGRWALDPIVDSLHVDERRRRMGLPTLEEYIRLIDSVFRSP
;
A
#
# COMPACT_ATOMS: atom_id res chain seq x y z
N MET A 1 -19.04 -61.29 6.48
CA MET A 1 -19.83 -60.09 6.08
C MET A 1 -18.94 -58.89 6.05
N LEU A 2 -18.34 -58.55 4.90
CA LEU A 2 -17.52 -57.33 4.74
C LEU A 2 -18.44 -56.17 4.35
N ARG A 3 -18.47 -55.12 5.16
CA ARG A 3 -19.16 -53.89 4.82
C ARG A 3 -18.19 -52.98 4.04
N SER A 4 -18.54 -52.76 2.77
CA SER A 4 -17.88 -51.82 1.89
C SER A 4 -18.29 -50.40 2.29
N HIS A 5 -17.30 -49.54 2.66
CA HIS A 5 -17.52 -48.12 2.91
C HIS A 5 -17.17 -47.38 1.61
N SER A 6 -18.20 -46.91 0.93
CA SER A 6 -18.02 -46.00 -0.23
C SER A 6 -17.60 -44.64 0.25
N LEU A 7 -16.37 -44.23 -0.10
CA LEU A 7 -15.86 -42.89 0.13
C LEU A 7 -16.38 -41.95 -0.95
N THR A 8 -17.39 -41.13 -0.62
CA THR A 8 -17.92 -40.12 -1.53
C THR A 8 -16.96 -38.92 -1.54
N LEU A 9 -16.23 -38.77 -2.65
CA LEU A 9 -15.35 -37.62 -2.89
C LEU A 9 -16.20 -36.39 -3.22
N LEU A 10 -16.30 -35.44 -2.27
CA LEU A 10 -16.99 -34.18 -2.47
C LEU A 10 -16.09 -33.24 -3.28
N LEU A 11 -16.34 -33.12 -4.58
CA LEU A 11 -15.69 -32.12 -5.45
C LEU A 11 -16.22 -30.73 -5.07
N LEU A 12 -15.42 -29.96 -4.35
CA LEU A 12 -15.66 -28.53 -4.15
C LEU A 12 -15.48 -27.81 -5.50
N ALA A 13 -16.60 -27.45 -6.11
CA ALA A 13 -16.60 -26.56 -7.27
C ALA A 13 -16.08 -25.18 -6.83
N VAL A 14 -14.85 -24.83 -7.21
CA VAL A 14 -14.34 -23.47 -7.09
C VAL A 14 -15.17 -22.61 -8.05
N SER A 15 -16.08 -21.81 -7.51
CA SER A 15 -16.83 -20.82 -8.26
C SER A 15 -15.84 -19.78 -8.80
N CYS A 16 -15.48 -19.93 -10.07
CA CYS A 16 -14.71 -18.92 -10.78
C CYS A 16 -15.67 -17.75 -11.10
N GLY A 17 -15.59 -16.66 -10.34
CA GLY A 17 -16.28 -15.41 -10.68
C GLY A 17 -15.89 -14.94 -12.09
N PRO A 18 -16.66 -14.05 -12.73
CA PRO A 18 -16.36 -13.56 -14.07
C PRO A 18 -14.94 -13.01 -14.14
N THR A 19 -14.10 -13.59 -15.00
CA THR A 19 -12.73 -13.12 -15.24
C THR A 19 -12.80 -11.75 -15.92
N LYS A 20 -12.05 -10.76 -15.39
CA LYS A 20 -11.95 -9.45 -16.02
C LYS A 20 -11.31 -9.59 -17.41
N PRO A 21 -11.73 -8.79 -18.41
CA PRO A 21 -11.10 -8.82 -19.73
C PRO A 21 -9.63 -8.43 -19.61
N ALA A 22 -8.76 -9.05 -20.39
CA ALA A 22 -7.36 -8.64 -20.47
C ALA A 22 -7.25 -7.28 -21.20
N PRO A 23 -6.47 -6.32 -20.66
CA PRO A 23 -6.24 -5.05 -21.33
C PRO A 23 -5.41 -5.24 -22.61
N SER A 24 -5.67 -4.43 -23.66
CA SER A 24 -4.86 -4.40 -24.87
C SER A 24 -3.48 -3.76 -24.60
N ALA A 25 -2.54 -3.94 -25.55
CA ALA A 25 -1.22 -3.31 -25.45
C ALA A 25 -1.28 -1.79 -25.34
N ASP A 26 -2.19 -1.13 -26.07
CA ASP A 26 -2.37 0.32 -26.00
C ASP A 26 -2.89 0.76 -24.63
N ILE A 27 -3.83 0.01 -24.05
CA ILE A 27 -4.34 0.28 -22.68
C ILE A 27 -3.21 0.12 -21.66
N LEU A 28 -2.35 -0.89 -21.81
CA LEU A 28 -1.21 -1.09 -20.90
C LEU A 28 -0.17 0.03 -21.05
N ALA A 29 0.13 0.46 -22.26
CA ALA A 29 1.05 1.55 -22.52
C ALA A 29 0.53 2.88 -21.93
N GLU A 30 -0.75 3.19 -22.13
CA GLU A 30 -1.38 4.36 -21.51
C GLU A 30 -1.41 4.26 -19.98
N ALA A 31 -1.76 3.10 -19.43
CA ALA A 31 -1.76 2.88 -17.98
C ALA A 31 -0.37 3.09 -17.37
N ARG A 32 0.68 2.58 -18.01
CA ARG A 32 2.06 2.81 -17.59
C ARG A 32 2.38 4.32 -17.55
N HIS A 33 2.16 5.03 -18.66
CA HIS A 33 2.42 6.47 -18.76
C HIS A 33 1.65 7.27 -17.69
N GLN A 34 0.36 6.97 -17.51
CA GLN A 34 -0.48 7.64 -16.51
C GLN A 34 -0.01 7.38 -15.08
N LEU A 35 0.37 6.15 -14.73
CA LEU A 35 0.82 5.81 -13.39
C LEU A 35 2.18 6.44 -13.07
N GLU A 36 3.14 6.39 -13.99
CA GLU A 36 4.44 7.03 -13.82
C GLU A 36 4.28 8.55 -13.60
N ALA A 37 3.49 9.24 -14.45
CA ALA A 37 3.23 10.67 -14.29
C ALA A 37 2.51 11.02 -12.97
N ARG A 38 1.54 10.20 -12.55
CA ARG A 38 0.83 10.37 -11.29
C ARG A 38 1.73 10.13 -10.09
N GLY A 39 2.61 9.12 -10.15
CA GLY A 39 3.61 8.86 -9.11
C GLY A 39 4.58 10.02 -8.96
N GLN A 40 5.08 10.59 -10.05
CA GLN A 40 5.95 11.77 -10.03
C GLN A 40 5.25 12.98 -9.40
N THR A 41 4.00 13.27 -9.81
CA THR A 41 3.21 14.37 -9.24
C THR A 41 2.92 14.13 -7.75
N ASP A 42 2.58 12.90 -7.37
CA ASP A 42 2.33 12.51 -5.98
C ASP A 42 3.54 12.78 -5.09
N GLN A 43 4.74 12.43 -5.53
CA GLN A 43 5.96 12.68 -4.76
C GLN A 43 6.35 14.16 -4.74
N ALA A 44 6.19 14.88 -5.85
CA ALA A 44 6.51 16.30 -5.94
C ALA A 44 5.68 17.16 -4.97
N VAL A 45 4.38 16.89 -4.82
CA VAL A 45 3.54 17.66 -3.88
C VAL A 45 3.86 17.37 -2.41
N ARG A 46 4.64 16.32 -2.12
CA ARG A 46 5.07 15.92 -0.77
C ARG A 46 6.48 16.34 -0.41
N GLU A 47 7.21 16.94 -1.34
CA GLU A 47 8.59 17.37 -1.09
C GLU A 47 8.65 18.34 0.10
N GLY A 48 9.49 18.02 1.10
CA GLY A 48 9.64 18.81 2.32
C GLY A 48 8.45 18.78 3.29
N PHE A 49 7.40 18.01 3.03
CA PHE A 49 6.23 17.95 3.91
C PHE A 49 6.58 17.46 5.32
N GLY A 50 6.23 18.28 6.32
CA GLY A 50 6.40 17.93 7.73
C GLY A 50 7.83 18.01 8.26
N VAL A 51 8.79 18.50 7.47
CA VAL A 51 10.16 18.76 7.94
C VAL A 51 10.11 19.83 9.05
N GLY A 52 10.83 19.58 10.15
CA GLY A 52 10.79 20.45 11.32
C GLY A 52 9.46 20.49 12.08
N GLY A 53 8.54 19.55 11.79
CA GLY A 53 7.20 19.49 12.41
C GLY A 53 6.24 20.58 11.92
N VAL A 54 6.58 21.28 10.84
CA VAL A 54 5.73 22.31 10.23
C VAL A 54 4.83 21.69 9.15
N ILE A 55 3.55 22.01 9.19
CA ILE A 55 2.57 21.58 8.19
C ILE A 55 2.10 22.82 7.44
N ASP A 56 2.40 22.90 6.15
CA ASP A 56 1.91 23.92 5.25
C ASP A 56 0.48 23.59 4.77
N SER A 57 -0.45 24.51 4.99
CA SER A 57 -1.86 24.31 4.62
C SER A 57 -2.07 24.29 3.10
N ALA A 58 -1.33 25.09 2.33
CA ALA A 58 -1.45 25.11 0.87
C ALA A 58 -0.90 23.82 0.28
N GLN A 59 0.24 23.33 0.79
CA GLN A 59 0.79 22.03 0.43
C GLN A 59 -0.18 20.90 0.78
N THR A 60 -0.77 20.92 1.98
CA THR A 60 -1.78 19.93 2.40
C THR A 60 -2.97 19.88 1.43
N ILE A 61 -3.50 21.03 1.03
CA ILE A 61 -4.60 21.10 0.04
C ILE A 61 -4.16 20.53 -1.32
N SER A 62 -2.95 20.83 -1.77
CA SER A 62 -2.39 20.29 -3.02
C SER A 62 -2.28 18.77 -2.97
N MET A 63 -1.75 18.21 -1.87
CA MET A 63 -1.69 16.77 -1.63
C MET A 63 -3.08 16.13 -1.68
N MET A 64 -4.06 16.69 -0.95
CA MET A 64 -5.44 16.15 -0.92
C MET A 64 -6.09 16.12 -2.30
N ARG A 65 -5.88 17.15 -3.12
CA ARG A 65 -6.39 17.21 -4.50
C ARG A 65 -5.74 16.14 -5.39
N THR A 66 -4.42 16.01 -5.30
CA THR A 66 -3.65 14.99 -6.04
C THR A 66 -4.10 13.60 -5.63
N ASP A 67 -4.20 13.32 -4.33
CA ASP A 67 -4.63 12.03 -3.79
C ASP A 67 -6.04 11.65 -4.27
N SER A 68 -6.98 12.61 -4.24
CA SER A 68 -8.35 12.37 -4.68
C SER A 68 -8.40 12.04 -6.18
N ALA A 69 -7.72 12.83 -7.02
CA ALA A 69 -7.70 12.61 -8.46
C ALA A 69 -7.03 11.27 -8.82
N ASN A 70 -5.93 10.94 -8.15
CA ASN A 70 -5.20 9.68 -8.35
C ASN A 70 -6.05 8.48 -7.90
N THR A 71 -6.72 8.60 -6.76
CA THR A 71 -7.58 7.53 -6.22
C THR A 71 -8.74 7.23 -7.16
N ILE A 72 -9.44 8.26 -7.69
CA ILE A 72 -10.54 8.08 -8.65
C ILE A 72 -10.04 7.32 -9.87
N TRP A 73 -8.94 7.76 -10.46
CA TRP A 73 -8.38 7.14 -11.66
C TRP A 73 -7.99 5.67 -11.41
N LEU A 74 -7.30 5.37 -10.30
CA LEU A 74 -6.85 4.01 -10.00
C LEU A 74 -8.05 3.08 -9.69
N LYS A 75 -9.09 3.58 -9.01
CA LYS A 75 -10.32 2.81 -8.77
C LYS A 75 -10.98 2.38 -10.08
N GLU A 76 -11.10 3.29 -11.05
CA GLU A 76 -11.66 2.99 -12.37
C GLU A 76 -10.80 1.95 -13.12
N TYR A 77 -9.48 2.15 -13.13
CA TYR A 77 -8.56 1.22 -13.76
C TYR A 77 -8.68 -0.19 -13.16
N VAL A 78 -8.54 -0.29 -11.82
CA VAL A 78 -8.58 -1.59 -11.12
C VAL A 78 -9.96 -2.25 -11.21
N ALA A 79 -11.05 -1.47 -11.18
CA ALA A 79 -12.39 -2.02 -11.37
C ALA A 79 -12.54 -2.70 -12.73
N ARG A 80 -11.95 -2.12 -13.77
CA ARG A 80 -12.06 -2.61 -15.15
C ARG A 80 -11.06 -3.72 -15.48
N TRP A 81 -9.78 -3.53 -15.12
CA TRP A 81 -8.68 -4.34 -15.60
C TRP A 81 -8.00 -5.19 -14.51
N GLY A 82 -8.26 -4.91 -13.24
CA GLY A 82 -7.55 -5.52 -12.11
C GLY A 82 -6.27 -4.77 -11.75
N TRP A 83 -5.58 -5.29 -10.73
CA TRP A 83 -4.28 -4.75 -10.33
C TRP A 83 -3.22 -5.05 -11.40
N PRO A 84 -2.45 -4.04 -11.84
CA PRO A 84 -1.42 -4.23 -12.86
C PRO A 84 -0.23 -5.07 -12.33
N THR A 85 0.54 -5.68 -13.24
CA THR A 85 1.78 -6.39 -12.90
C THR A 85 2.99 -5.69 -13.50
N SER A 86 4.18 -5.89 -12.91
CA SER A 86 5.43 -5.34 -13.44
C SER A 86 5.74 -5.85 -14.85
N GLN A 87 5.35 -7.08 -15.16
CA GLN A 87 5.47 -7.63 -16.51
C GLN A 87 4.61 -6.88 -17.53
N GLN A 88 3.45 -6.35 -17.13
CA GLN A 88 2.54 -5.63 -18.02
C GLN A 88 2.95 -4.17 -18.24
N ILE A 89 3.33 -3.46 -17.17
CA ILE A 89 3.49 -2.00 -17.18
C ILE A 89 4.81 -1.49 -16.60
N GLY A 90 5.72 -2.37 -16.18
CA GLY A 90 6.98 -2.01 -15.52
C GLY A 90 6.86 -1.81 -14.01
N GLU A 91 8.00 -1.89 -13.33
CA GLU A 91 8.09 -1.80 -11.86
C GLU A 91 7.69 -0.41 -11.36
N GLU A 92 8.20 0.66 -11.97
CA GLU A 92 7.93 2.05 -11.60
C GLU A 92 6.42 2.38 -11.59
N ALA A 93 5.70 1.92 -12.62
CA ALA A 93 4.25 2.12 -12.69
C ALA A 93 3.48 1.31 -11.64
N VAL A 94 3.95 0.11 -11.27
CA VAL A 94 3.35 -0.68 -10.17
C VAL A 94 3.64 -0.04 -8.82
N ASP A 95 4.84 0.48 -8.59
CA ASP A 95 5.18 1.24 -7.39
C ASP A 95 4.31 2.50 -7.28
N ALA A 96 4.09 3.21 -8.39
CA ALA A 96 3.18 4.37 -8.44
C ALA A 96 1.73 3.99 -8.12
N ALA A 97 1.23 2.85 -8.62
CA ALA A 97 -0.10 2.35 -8.25
C ALA A 97 -0.20 2.06 -6.74
N PHE A 98 0.85 1.48 -6.16
CA PHE A 98 0.93 1.29 -4.71
C PHE A 98 0.91 2.63 -3.94
N LEU A 99 1.70 3.62 -4.36
CA LEU A 99 1.72 4.95 -3.72
C LEU A 99 0.34 5.61 -3.73
N ILE A 100 -0.40 5.50 -4.83
CA ILE A 100 -1.77 6.01 -4.91
C ILE A 100 -2.68 5.35 -3.86
N VAL A 101 -2.61 4.02 -3.69
CA VAL A 101 -3.38 3.33 -2.64
C VAL A 101 -2.92 3.78 -1.26
N GLN A 102 -1.61 3.88 -1.04
CA GLN A 102 -1.01 4.28 0.22
C GLN A 102 -1.45 5.70 0.65
N HIS A 103 -1.68 6.60 -0.31
CA HIS A 103 -2.08 7.97 -0.05
C HIS A 103 -3.61 8.21 -0.14
N ALA A 104 -4.40 7.19 -0.46
CA ALA A 104 -5.87 7.27 -0.47
C ALA A 104 -6.50 7.34 0.93
N VAL A 105 -5.90 8.11 1.85
CA VAL A 105 -6.31 8.19 3.27
C VAL A 105 -7.72 8.73 3.49
N HIS A 106 -8.29 9.40 2.50
CA HIS A 106 -9.68 9.88 2.47
C HIS A 106 -10.68 8.77 2.10
N ASP A 107 -10.20 7.63 1.56
CA ASP A 107 -11.01 6.46 1.19
C ASP A 107 -10.40 5.17 1.78
N THR A 108 -10.52 5.02 3.09
CA THR A 108 -9.98 3.87 3.83
C THR A 108 -10.63 2.55 3.41
N THR A 109 -11.84 2.59 2.88
CA THR A 109 -12.53 1.41 2.32
C THR A 109 -11.78 0.91 1.08
N PHE A 110 -11.39 1.81 0.19
CA PHE A 110 -10.58 1.46 -0.98
C PHE A 110 -9.20 0.92 -0.57
N MET A 111 -8.50 1.60 0.35
CA MET A 111 -7.21 1.13 0.86
C MET A 111 -7.30 -0.32 1.37
N ARG A 112 -8.30 -0.60 2.21
CA ARG A 112 -8.53 -1.95 2.76
C ARG A 112 -8.84 -2.97 1.67
N ALA A 113 -9.67 -2.60 0.69
CA ALA A 113 -10.01 -3.46 -0.44
C ALA A 113 -8.81 -3.81 -1.32
N MET A 114 -7.77 -2.97 -1.35
CA MET A 114 -6.56 -3.20 -2.15
C MET A 114 -5.48 -4.04 -1.42
N LEU A 115 -5.58 -4.26 -0.11
CA LEU A 115 -4.62 -5.10 0.64
C LEU A 115 -4.37 -6.47 -0.03
N PRO A 116 -5.39 -7.27 -0.39
CA PRO A 116 -5.14 -8.57 -1.04
C PRO A 116 -4.41 -8.45 -2.39
N ALA A 117 -4.65 -7.37 -3.15
CA ALA A 117 -3.98 -7.14 -4.42
C ALA A 117 -2.51 -6.77 -4.23
N VAL A 118 -2.20 -5.91 -3.23
CA VAL A 118 -0.83 -5.53 -2.85
C VAL A 118 -0.05 -6.73 -2.30
N GLU A 119 -0.67 -7.57 -1.46
CA GLU A 119 -0.08 -8.83 -1.01
C GLU A 119 0.20 -9.80 -2.17
N ALA A 120 -0.73 -9.91 -3.12
CA ALA A 120 -0.53 -10.75 -4.30
C ALA A 120 0.61 -10.22 -5.18
N ALA A 121 0.74 -8.89 -5.34
CA ALA A 121 1.85 -8.25 -6.04
C ALA A 121 3.20 -8.53 -5.34
N TYR A 122 3.25 -8.46 -4.02
CA TYR A 122 4.43 -8.85 -3.25
C TYR A 122 4.82 -10.33 -3.47
N ARG A 123 3.84 -11.25 -3.40
CA ARG A 123 4.10 -12.68 -3.64
C ARG A 123 4.61 -12.99 -5.05
N ARG A 124 4.29 -12.15 -6.05
CA ARG A 124 4.83 -12.25 -7.41
C ARG A 124 6.20 -11.59 -7.59
N GLY A 125 6.65 -10.80 -6.61
CA GLY A 125 7.87 -9.99 -6.72
C GLY A 125 7.67 -8.63 -7.41
N ASP A 126 6.43 -8.23 -7.67
CA ASP A 126 6.10 -6.93 -8.28
C ASP A 126 6.25 -5.77 -7.28
N LEU A 127 6.12 -6.03 -5.98
CA LEU A 127 6.28 -5.07 -4.88
C LEU A 127 7.20 -5.63 -3.79
N LYS A 128 7.79 -4.75 -2.99
CA LYS A 128 8.59 -5.13 -1.81
C LYS A 128 7.70 -5.41 -0.61
N GLY A 129 8.17 -6.20 0.35
CA GLY A 129 7.43 -6.47 1.58
C GLY A 129 7.15 -5.22 2.40
N GLY A 130 8.01 -4.19 2.33
CA GLY A 130 7.78 -2.88 2.92
C GLY A 130 6.48 -2.22 2.46
N SER A 131 6.09 -2.38 1.20
CA SER A 131 4.83 -1.86 0.66
C SER A 131 3.61 -2.50 1.35
N VAL A 132 3.63 -3.83 1.53
CA VAL A 132 2.59 -4.54 2.28
C VAL A 132 2.52 -4.06 3.73
N ALA A 133 3.69 -3.97 4.40
CA ALA A 133 3.77 -3.54 5.80
C ALA A 133 3.21 -2.12 5.99
N MET A 134 3.60 -1.18 5.12
CA MET A 134 3.13 0.21 5.18
C MET A 134 1.63 0.33 4.97
N LEU A 135 1.06 -0.38 3.99
CA LEU A 135 -0.38 -0.32 3.74
C LEU A 135 -1.17 -0.99 4.86
N THR A 136 -0.70 -2.13 5.36
CA THR A 136 -1.32 -2.84 6.50
C THR A 136 -1.41 -1.93 7.71
N ASP A 137 -0.28 -1.37 8.14
CA ASP A 137 -0.23 -0.49 9.30
C ASP A 137 -1.12 0.75 9.12
N ARG A 138 -1.12 1.35 7.92
CA ARG A 138 -1.97 2.51 7.66
C ARG A 138 -3.45 2.18 7.74
N VAL A 139 -3.87 1.04 7.20
CA VAL A 139 -5.25 0.57 7.30
C VAL A 139 -5.64 0.31 8.76
N GLU A 140 -4.76 -0.32 9.55
CA GLU A 140 -5.01 -0.58 10.97
C GLU A 140 -5.10 0.72 11.78
N VAL A 141 -4.14 1.63 11.63
CA VAL A 141 -4.14 2.94 12.33
C VAL A 141 -5.38 3.77 11.96
N LYS A 142 -5.77 3.79 10.68
CA LYS A 142 -7.00 4.49 10.24
C LYS A 142 -8.29 3.84 10.76
N ALA A 143 -8.25 2.57 11.14
CA ALA A 143 -9.35 1.88 11.82
C ALA A 143 -9.35 2.08 13.35
N GLY A 144 -8.37 2.80 13.90
CA GLY A 144 -8.21 2.98 15.34
C GLY A 144 -7.52 1.83 16.05
N HIS A 145 -6.90 0.92 15.31
CA HIS A 145 -6.15 -0.21 15.85
C HIS A 145 -4.66 0.11 16.00
N LEU A 146 -3.95 -0.78 16.72
CA LEU A 146 -2.50 -0.75 16.81
C LEU A 146 -1.88 -1.23 15.49
N GLN A 147 -0.76 -0.63 15.10
CA GLN A 147 -0.01 -1.07 13.93
C GLN A 147 0.77 -2.37 14.20
N ILE A 148 1.09 -3.10 13.14
CA ILE A 148 1.73 -4.42 13.21
C ILE A 148 3.25 -4.32 13.05
N TYR A 149 3.71 -3.47 12.14
CA TYR A 149 5.11 -3.37 11.73
C TYR A 149 5.81 -2.09 12.22
N GLY A 150 5.09 -1.12 12.76
CA GLY A 150 5.68 0.15 13.21
C GLY A 150 6.17 1.03 12.07
N THR A 151 5.33 1.24 11.05
CA THR A 151 5.65 2.07 9.88
C THR A 151 4.96 3.43 9.88
N GLN A 152 3.95 3.62 10.74
CA GLN A 152 3.15 4.84 10.77
C GLN A 152 3.56 5.76 11.92
N LEU A 153 3.56 7.05 11.63
CA LEU A 153 3.88 8.10 12.58
C LEU A 153 2.77 9.16 12.56
N SER A 154 2.59 9.80 13.72
CA SER A 154 1.70 10.95 13.89
C SER A 154 2.48 12.14 14.41
N LEU A 155 2.13 13.35 13.97
CA LEU A 155 2.70 14.57 14.51
C LEU A 155 2.07 14.86 15.88
N ARG A 156 2.89 14.86 16.94
CA ARG A 156 2.48 15.11 18.33
C ARG A 156 3.36 16.20 18.93
N ASN A 157 2.75 17.31 19.34
CA ASN A 157 3.48 18.45 19.93
C ASN A 157 4.65 18.94 19.04
N GLY A 158 4.44 19.01 17.73
CA GLY A 158 5.45 19.44 16.76
C GLY A 158 6.57 18.41 16.46
N ARG A 159 6.42 17.16 16.90
CA ARG A 159 7.39 16.08 16.64
C ARG A 159 6.70 14.86 16.07
N TRP A 160 7.35 14.23 15.11
CA TRP A 160 6.91 12.93 14.61
C TRP A 160 7.17 11.86 15.65
N ALA A 161 6.12 11.15 16.00
CA ALA A 161 6.15 10.07 16.99
C ALA A 161 5.51 8.83 16.40
N LEU A 162 6.10 7.68 16.70
CA LEU A 162 5.59 6.38 16.28
C LEU A 162 4.20 6.13 16.89
N ASP A 163 3.25 5.70 16.07
CA ASP A 163 1.97 5.24 16.55
C ASP A 163 2.12 3.89 17.31
N PRO A 164 1.22 3.58 18.26
CA PRO A 164 1.35 2.38 19.08
C PRO A 164 1.36 1.09 18.25
N ILE A 165 2.22 0.15 18.66
CA ILE A 165 2.46 -1.15 17.98
C ILE A 165 1.89 -2.29 18.82
N VAL A 166 1.23 -3.25 18.18
CA VAL A 166 0.84 -4.51 18.83
C VAL A 166 2.09 -5.35 19.08
N ASP A 167 2.20 -5.91 20.29
CA ASP A 167 3.33 -6.78 20.65
C ASP A 167 4.69 -6.22 20.16
N SER A 168 5.08 -5.07 20.70
CA SER A 168 6.31 -4.36 20.33
C SER A 168 7.59 -5.17 20.58
N LEU A 169 7.56 -6.16 21.48
CA LEU A 169 8.73 -7.01 21.76
C LEU A 169 9.14 -7.88 20.56
N HIS A 170 8.17 -8.28 19.72
CA HIS A 170 8.42 -9.12 18.54
C HIS A 170 8.29 -8.36 17.21
N VAL A 171 8.29 -7.02 17.24
CA VAL A 171 8.12 -6.20 16.04
C VAL A 171 9.26 -6.42 15.02
N ASP A 172 10.50 -6.55 15.48
CA ASP A 172 11.65 -6.71 14.59
C ASP A 172 11.68 -8.07 13.89
N GLU A 173 11.09 -9.12 14.49
CA GLU A 173 10.88 -10.38 13.79
C GLU A 173 9.88 -10.22 12.63
N ARG A 174 8.78 -9.50 12.85
CA ARG A 174 7.80 -9.21 11.80
C ARG A 174 8.40 -8.35 10.71
N ARG A 175 9.15 -7.30 11.07
CA ARG A 175 9.85 -6.41 10.14
C ARG A 175 10.85 -7.15 9.26
N ARG A 176 11.67 -8.02 9.85
CA ARG A 176 12.64 -8.83 9.10
C ARG A 176 11.98 -9.73 8.06
N ARG A 177 10.82 -10.33 8.36
CA ARG A 177 10.05 -11.16 7.40
C ARG A 177 9.57 -10.35 6.20
N MET A 178 9.41 -9.05 6.35
CA MET A 178 9.00 -8.13 5.28
C MET A 178 10.20 -7.40 4.63
N GLY A 179 11.43 -7.77 4.98
CA GLY A 179 12.63 -7.11 4.46
C GLY A 179 12.82 -5.68 4.95
N LEU A 180 12.23 -5.32 6.09
CA LEU A 180 12.35 -4.01 6.71
C LEU A 180 13.57 -3.97 7.68
N PRO A 181 14.22 -2.81 7.83
CA PRO A 181 15.21 -2.59 8.88
C PRO A 181 14.57 -2.74 10.27
N THR A 182 15.39 -2.86 11.32
CA THR A 182 14.90 -2.87 12.70
C THR A 182 14.11 -1.60 13.01
N LEU A 183 13.25 -1.64 14.01
CA LEU A 183 12.47 -0.48 14.43
C LEU A 183 13.38 0.67 14.86
N GLU A 184 14.46 0.37 15.56
CA GLU A 184 15.45 1.36 15.99
C GLU A 184 16.15 2.05 14.81
N GLU A 185 16.55 1.29 13.79
CA GLU A 185 17.14 1.84 12.56
C GLU A 185 16.15 2.73 11.81
N TYR A 186 14.88 2.30 11.75
CA TYR A 186 13.82 3.08 11.13
C TYR A 186 13.57 4.40 11.87
N ILE A 187 13.51 4.40 13.21
CA ILE A 187 13.34 5.62 14.02
C ILE A 187 14.52 6.57 13.80
N ARG A 188 15.76 6.07 13.75
CA ARG A 188 16.95 6.90 13.45
C ARG A 188 16.86 7.56 12.06
N LEU A 189 16.38 6.81 11.06
CA LEU A 189 16.16 7.35 9.72
C LEU A 189 15.12 8.47 9.73
N ILE A 190 13.96 8.24 10.36
CA ILE A 190 12.89 9.24 10.49
C ILE A 190 13.40 10.49 11.20
N ASP A 191 14.11 10.32 12.30
CA ASP A 191 14.73 11.44 13.01
C ASP A 191 15.67 12.26 12.12
N SER A 192 16.47 11.60 11.27
CA SER A 192 17.37 12.29 10.35
C SER A 192 16.65 13.07 9.25
N VAL A 193 15.49 12.58 8.80
CA VAL A 193 14.69 13.22 7.73
C VAL A 193 13.87 14.40 8.26
N PHE A 194 13.28 14.25 9.45
CA PHE A 194 12.31 15.21 9.98
C PHE A 194 12.87 16.17 11.03
N ARG A 195 14.13 16.01 11.49
CA ARG A 195 14.79 17.05 12.28
C ARG A 195 15.12 18.23 11.37
N SER A 196 14.70 19.42 11.79
CA SER A 196 15.28 20.65 11.24
C SER A 196 16.79 20.70 11.50
N PRO A 197 17.59 21.21 10.56
CA PRO A 197 18.97 21.54 10.83
C PRO A 197 19.09 22.58 11.94
#